data_524cf52f007959ce5bf50c0756214c61
#
_entry.id   524cf52f007959ce5bf50c0756214c61
#
_cell.length_a   1.000
_cell.length_b   1.000
_cell.length_c   1.000
_cell.angle_alpha   90.00
_cell.angle_beta   90.00
_cell.angle_gamma   90.00
#
_symmetry.space_group_name_H-M   'P 1'
#
loop_
_entity.id
_entity.type
_entity.pdbx_description
1 polymer ?
#
loop_
_entity_poly.entity_id
_entity_poly.type
_entity_poly.pdbx_seq_one_letter_code
_entity_poly.pdbx_strand_id
1 'polypeptide(L)'
;MDQKTERIIAYSLASILFIIGLLCYTAFAKKAPEQPIRIMFKSTAGKILFDHKEHASESGYGLDCNDCHHDLEEEGDRPQACGECHGTDDDDAPKRSDAFHDQCKGCHEDGDSGPVECSECHVM
;
A
#
# COMPACT_ATOMS: atom_id res chain seq x y z
N MET A 1 -37.48 -27.37 -33.57
CA MET A 1 -36.60 -28.03 -32.59
C MET A 1 -37.46 -28.32 -31.38
N ASP A 2 -37.30 -29.48 -30.75
CA ASP A 2 -38.15 -29.80 -29.58
C ASP A 2 -37.73 -28.92 -28.40
N GLN A 3 -38.71 -28.43 -27.66
CA GLN A 3 -38.54 -27.55 -26.47
C GLN A 3 -37.56 -28.12 -25.44
N LYS A 4 -37.48 -29.44 -25.34
CA LYS A 4 -36.56 -30.15 -24.46
C LYS A 4 -35.10 -29.97 -24.94
N THR A 5 -34.87 -30.06 -26.21
CA THR A 5 -33.56 -29.90 -26.87
C THR A 5 -33.06 -28.44 -26.72
N GLU A 6 -33.93 -27.45 -26.88
CA GLU A 6 -33.60 -26.03 -26.71
C GLU A 6 -33.16 -25.72 -25.28
N ARG A 7 -33.84 -26.27 -24.29
CA ARG A 7 -33.46 -26.09 -22.86
C ARG A 7 -32.11 -26.72 -22.57
N ILE A 8 -31.84 -27.93 -23.09
CA ILE A 8 -30.56 -28.62 -22.90
C ILE A 8 -29.41 -27.76 -23.49
N ILE A 9 -29.60 -27.27 -24.71
CA ILE A 9 -28.60 -26.42 -25.37
C ILE A 9 -28.37 -25.12 -24.56
N ALA A 10 -29.46 -24.48 -24.12
CA ALA A 10 -29.34 -23.24 -23.34
C ALA A 10 -28.59 -23.45 -22.02
N TYR A 11 -28.93 -24.49 -21.27
CA TYR A 11 -28.23 -24.80 -20.02
C TYR A 11 -26.78 -25.22 -20.24
N SER A 12 -26.50 -25.99 -21.29
CA SER A 12 -25.13 -26.37 -21.63
C SER A 12 -24.26 -25.15 -21.97
N LEU A 13 -24.77 -24.23 -22.78
CA LEU A 13 -24.09 -22.99 -23.12
C LEU A 13 -23.86 -22.11 -21.88
N ALA A 14 -24.88 -21.95 -21.05
CA ALA A 14 -24.77 -21.18 -19.80
C ALA A 14 -23.70 -21.77 -18.86
N SER A 15 -23.69 -23.10 -18.71
CA SER A 15 -22.69 -23.79 -17.88
C SER A 15 -21.27 -23.64 -18.43
N ILE A 16 -21.09 -23.77 -19.73
CA ILE A 16 -19.79 -23.58 -20.38
C ILE A 16 -19.29 -22.15 -20.19
N LEU A 17 -20.14 -21.15 -20.44
CA LEU A 17 -19.77 -19.74 -20.24
C LEU A 17 -19.45 -19.43 -18.77
N PHE A 18 -20.18 -20.00 -17.84
CA PHE A 18 -19.93 -19.86 -16.41
C PHE A 18 -18.57 -20.44 -16.02
N ILE A 19 -18.26 -21.66 -16.50
CA ILE A 19 -16.96 -22.31 -16.23
C ILE A 19 -15.81 -21.50 -16.84
N ILE A 20 -15.96 -21.04 -18.09
CA ILE A 20 -14.95 -20.18 -18.74
C ILE A 20 -14.75 -18.90 -17.94
N GLY A 21 -15.83 -18.24 -17.53
CA GLY A 21 -15.75 -17.03 -16.69
C GLY A 21 -15.03 -17.27 -15.37
N LEU A 22 -15.32 -18.38 -14.70
CA LEU A 22 -14.66 -18.76 -13.46
C LEU A 22 -13.16 -19.02 -13.65
N LEU A 23 -12.81 -19.78 -14.70
CA LEU A 23 -11.41 -20.06 -15.05
C LEU A 23 -10.64 -18.78 -15.41
N CYS A 24 -11.25 -17.90 -16.21
CA CYS A 24 -10.64 -16.60 -16.51
C CYS A 24 -10.45 -15.75 -15.26
N TYR A 25 -11.45 -15.69 -14.39
CA TYR A 25 -11.35 -14.93 -13.15
C TYR A 25 -10.20 -15.43 -12.26
N THR A 26 -10.07 -16.74 -12.08
CA THR A 26 -9.00 -17.32 -11.24
C THR A 26 -7.63 -17.23 -11.90
N ALA A 27 -7.54 -17.44 -13.22
CA ALA A 27 -6.28 -17.41 -13.96
C ALA A 27 -5.70 -16.00 -14.11
N PHE A 28 -6.57 -14.99 -14.23
CA PHE A 28 -6.18 -13.59 -14.44
C PHE A 28 -6.37 -12.73 -13.19
N ALA A 29 -6.71 -13.32 -12.04
CA ALA A 29 -6.75 -12.59 -10.78
C ALA A 29 -5.34 -12.05 -10.49
N LYS A 30 -5.18 -10.73 -10.55
CA LYS A 30 -3.91 -10.09 -10.21
C LYS A 30 -3.61 -10.35 -8.75
N LYS A 31 -2.44 -10.95 -8.46
CA LYS A 31 -1.92 -11.04 -7.10
C LYS A 31 -1.81 -9.60 -6.55
N ALA A 32 -2.28 -9.39 -5.34
CA ALA A 32 -2.08 -8.11 -4.66
C ALA A 32 -0.56 -7.83 -4.58
N PRO A 33 -0.12 -6.57 -4.74
CA PRO A 33 1.28 -6.23 -4.61
C PRO A 33 1.78 -6.62 -3.20
N GLU A 34 2.99 -7.12 -3.12
CA GLU A 34 3.62 -7.50 -1.85
C GLU A 34 3.81 -6.29 -0.93
N GLN A 35 4.04 -5.15 -1.54
CA GLN A 35 4.21 -3.87 -0.86
C GLN A 35 3.05 -2.92 -1.21
N PRO A 36 2.61 -2.08 -0.28
CA PRO A 36 1.58 -1.11 -0.57
C PRO A 36 2.05 -0.10 -1.61
N ILE A 37 1.17 0.23 -2.56
CA ILE A 37 1.47 1.26 -3.56
C ILE A 37 1.36 2.64 -2.91
N ARG A 38 0.30 2.86 -2.14
CA ARG A 38 0.01 4.09 -1.41
C ARG A 38 -0.50 3.79 -0.03
N ILE A 39 -0.10 4.61 0.93
CA ILE A 39 -0.51 4.50 2.31
C ILE A 39 -1.18 5.82 2.72
N MET A 40 -2.32 5.72 3.38
CA MET A 40 -2.99 6.89 3.95
C MET A 40 -2.83 6.90 5.45
N PHE A 41 -2.07 7.85 5.94
CA PHE A 41 -1.96 8.12 7.37
C PHE A 41 -3.07 9.07 7.82
N LYS A 42 -3.62 8.81 9.01
CA LYS A 42 -4.60 9.69 9.66
C LYS A 42 -3.94 10.40 10.81
N SER A 43 -4.06 11.72 10.85
CA SER A 43 -3.59 12.55 11.95
C SER A 43 -4.68 13.52 12.41
N THR A 44 -4.45 14.19 13.51
CA THR A 44 -5.33 15.27 14.01
C THR A 44 -5.29 16.51 13.11
N ALA A 45 -4.21 16.68 12.35
CA ALA A 45 -4.03 17.79 11.40
C ALA A 45 -4.54 17.47 9.97
N GLY A 46 -5.17 16.31 9.78
CA GLY A 46 -5.68 15.88 8.48
C GLY A 46 -5.12 14.53 8.04
N LYS A 47 -5.36 14.19 6.77
CA LYS A 47 -4.89 12.94 6.17
C LYS A 47 -3.61 13.21 5.39
N ILE A 48 -2.68 12.26 5.39
CA ILE A 48 -1.45 12.31 4.59
C ILE A 48 -1.49 11.11 3.64
N LEU A 49 -1.38 11.38 2.34
CA LEU A 49 -1.28 10.34 1.33
C LEU A 49 0.19 10.16 0.95
N PHE A 50 0.76 9.04 1.34
CA PHE A 50 2.14 8.68 1.03
C PHE A 50 2.20 7.71 -0.15
N ASP A 51 2.93 8.04 -1.19
CA ASP A 51 3.17 7.15 -2.33
C ASP A 51 4.41 6.28 -2.06
N HIS A 52 4.17 5.15 -1.37
CA HIS A 52 5.23 4.22 -0.99
C HIS A 52 5.99 3.69 -2.20
N LYS A 53 5.27 3.37 -3.28
CA LYS A 53 5.90 2.83 -4.49
C LYS A 53 6.84 3.85 -5.14
N GLU A 54 6.48 5.11 -5.18
CA GLU A 54 7.32 6.17 -5.76
C GLU A 54 8.62 6.34 -4.98
N HIS A 55 8.58 6.21 -3.65
CA HIS A 55 9.76 6.30 -2.81
C HIS A 55 10.67 5.07 -2.91
N ALA A 56 10.09 3.86 -2.88
CA ALA A 56 10.85 2.62 -2.73
C ALA A 56 11.22 1.93 -4.05
N SER A 57 10.56 2.21 -5.18
CA SER A 57 10.86 1.52 -6.43
C SER A 57 12.06 2.10 -7.16
N GLU A 58 12.84 1.25 -7.83
CA GLU A 58 13.94 1.66 -8.71
C GLU A 58 13.50 2.59 -9.85
N SER A 59 12.23 2.52 -10.24
CA SER A 59 11.64 3.42 -11.25
C SER A 59 11.18 4.76 -10.67
N GLY A 60 11.13 4.90 -9.36
CA GLY A 60 10.86 6.12 -8.61
C GLY A 60 12.16 6.71 -8.04
N TYR A 61 12.16 6.98 -6.73
CA TYR A 61 13.34 7.53 -6.05
C TYR A 61 14.37 6.46 -5.63
N GLY A 62 13.98 5.18 -5.60
CA GLY A 62 14.88 4.05 -5.31
C GLY A 62 15.49 4.06 -3.92
N LEU A 63 14.74 4.55 -2.92
CA LEU A 63 15.18 4.56 -1.52
C LEU A 63 15.19 3.13 -0.96
N ASP A 64 16.21 2.81 -0.19
CA ASP A 64 16.30 1.53 0.48
C ASP A 64 15.23 1.37 1.59
N CYS A 65 14.79 0.13 1.82
CA CYS A 65 13.79 -0.14 2.85
C CYS A 65 14.24 0.37 4.23
N ASN A 66 15.52 0.22 4.54
CA ASN A 66 16.10 0.64 5.82
C ASN A 66 16.20 2.16 5.99
N ASP A 67 16.11 2.95 4.92
CA ASP A 67 16.09 4.41 5.02
C ASP A 67 14.86 4.90 5.79
N CYS A 68 13.78 4.12 5.76
CA CYS A 68 12.52 4.44 6.43
C CYS A 68 12.15 3.44 7.53
N HIS A 69 12.47 2.14 7.34
CA HIS A 69 12.11 1.07 8.26
C HIS A 69 13.35 0.60 9.05
N HIS A 70 13.59 1.28 10.17
CA HIS A 70 14.77 1.00 11.01
C HIS A 70 14.62 -0.25 11.90
N ASP A 71 13.46 -0.93 11.84
CA ASP A 71 13.13 -2.13 12.58
C ASP A 71 13.40 -3.44 11.81
N LEU A 72 13.96 -3.35 10.59
CA LEU A 72 14.29 -4.52 9.78
C LEU A 72 15.64 -5.09 10.20
N GLU A 73 15.67 -6.35 10.62
CA GLU A 73 16.90 -7.07 11.01
C GLU A 73 17.46 -7.89 9.85
N GLU A 74 16.59 -8.45 8.99
CA GLU A 74 16.98 -9.30 7.87
C GLU A 74 16.29 -8.88 6.55
N GLU A 75 16.91 -9.25 5.43
CA GLU A 75 16.33 -9.05 4.11
C GLU A 75 15.04 -9.87 3.95
N GLY A 76 13.93 -9.19 3.68
CA GLY A 76 12.62 -9.81 3.53
C GLY A 76 11.73 -9.75 4.76
N ASP A 77 12.21 -9.17 5.85
CA ASP A 77 11.37 -8.87 7.02
C ASP A 77 10.23 -7.93 6.66
N ARG A 78 9.13 -8.07 7.38
CA ARG A 78 8.01 -7.13 7.27
C ARG A 78 8.18 -6.02 8.29
N PRO A 79 8.22 -4.76 7.85
CA PRO A 79 8.29 -3.63 8.78
C PRO A 79 7.04 -3.59 9.66
N GLN A 80 7.24 -3.25 10.92
CA GLN A 80 6.15 -2.98 11.85
C GLN A 80 5.53 -1.61 11.55
N ALA A 81 4.29 -1.41 11.97
CA ALA A 81 3.68 -0.11 11.84
C ALA A 81 4.33 0.88 12.80
N CYS A 82 4.77 2.04 12.32
CA CYS A 82 5.46 3.06 13.12
C CYS A 82 4.78 3.34 14.47
N GLY A 83 3.44 3.32 14.49
CA GLY A 83 2.66 3.57 15.71
C GLY A 83 2.63 2.43 16.73
N GLU A 84 3.22 1.27 16.43
CA GLU A 84 3.34 0.19 17.42
C GLU A 84 4.42 0.50 18.46
N CYS A 85 5.46 1.23 18.05
CA CYS A 85 6.52 1.70 18.94
C CYS A 85 6.38 3.20 19.24
N HIS A 86 6.21 4.02 18.17
CA HIS A 86 6.05 5.47 18.32
C HIS A 86 4.59 5.83 18.66
N GLY A 87 4.26 5.97 19.90
CA GLY A 87 2.91 6.29 20.37
C GLY A 87 2.45 5.44 21.52
N THR A 88 3.33 4.60 22.01
CA THR A 88 3.25 3.98 23.33
C THR A 88 3.74 4.97 24.39
N ASP A 89 3.51 4.66 25.66
CA ASP A 89 4.03 5.45 26.79
C ASP A 89 5.53 5.13 27.05
N ASP A 90 6.26 4.70 26.02
CA ASP A 90 7.69 4.41 26.08
C ASP A 90 8.46 5.73 25.98
N ASP A 91 9.10 6.13 27.06
CA ASP A 91 9.87 7.37 27.16
C ASP A 91 11.16 7.33 26.31
N ASP A 92 11.60 6.15 25.86
CA ASP A 92 12.81 5.99 25.06
C ASP A 92 12.57 6.16 23.56
N ALA A 93 11.32 6.06 23.08
CA ALA A 93 10.97 6.27 21.68
C ALA A 93 10.40 7.67 21.42
N PRO A 94 10.79 8.35 20.34
CA PRO A 94 10.19 9.64 19.98
C PRO A 94 8.68 9.49 19.76
N LYS A 95 7.94 10.55 20.06
CA LYS A 95 6.49 10.57 19.84
C LYS A 95 6.19 10.37 18.37
N ARG A 96 5.04 9.76 18.08
CA ARG A 96 4.63 9.49 16.70
C ARG A 96 4.71 10.71 15.78
N SER A 97 4.25 11.88 16.22
CA SER A 97 4.33 13.11 15.43
C SER A 97 5.76 13.46 15.07
N ASP A 98 6.66 13.36 16.03
CA ASP A 98 8.05 13.73 15.86
C ASP A 98 8.76 12.72 14.94
N ALA A 99 8.55 11.42 15.19
CA ALA A 99 9.09 10.36 14.34
C ALA A 99 8.69 10.51 12.86
N PHE A 100 7.40 10.82 12.57
CA PHE A 100 6.97 11.04 11.19
C PHE A 100 7.50 12.33 10.58
N HIS A 101 7.55 13.43 11.35
CA HIS A 101 8.08 14.69 10.83
C HIS A 101 9.58 14.60 10.58
N ASP A 102 10.34 14.03 11.49
CA ASP A 102 11.79 13.85 11.32
C ASP A 102 12.08 12.93 10.13
N GLN A 103 11.35 11.83 9.98
CA GLN A 103 11.54 10.87 8.89
C GLN A 103 11.15 11.44 7.53
N CYS A 104 9.98 12.06 7.41
CA CYS A 104 9.47 12.53 6.11
C CYS A 104 9.99 13.93 5.79
N LYS A 105 9.63 14.91 6.64
CA LYS A 105 9.96 16.31 6.44
C LYS A 105 11.47 16.55 6.55
N GLY A 106 12.13 15.95 7.53
CA GLY A 106 13.58 16.05 7.70
C GLY A 106 14.34 15.60 6.47
N CYS A 107 13.99 14.43 5.92
CA CYS A 107 14.60 13.92 4.68
C CYS A 107 14.36 14.86 3.48
N HIS A 108 13.15 15.42 3.34
CA HIS A 108 12.84 16.39 2.28
C HIS A 108 13.60 17.70 2.43
N GLU A 109 13.80 18.17 3.65
CA GLU A 109 14.60 19.38 3.96
C GLU A 109 16.09 19.15 3.66
N ASP A 110 16.63 18.01 4.07
CA ASP A 110 18.04 17.67 3.85
C ASP A 110 18.35 17.42 2.37
N GLY A 111 17.39 16.88 1.63
CA GLY A 111 17.53 16.60 0.20
C GLY A 111 17.12 17.75 -0.73
N ASP A 112 16.71 18.90 -0.20
CA ASP A 112 16.12 20.01 -0.96
C ASP A 112 15.05 19.56 -1.98
N SER A 113 14.24 18.54 -1.61
CA SER A 113 13.27 17.94 -2.51
C SER A 113 12.05 17.40 -1.77
N GLY A 114 10.87 17.49 -2.39
CA GLY A 114 9.61 17.03 -1.80
C GLY A 114 8.90 18.09 -0.95
N PRO A 115 7.73 17.76 -0.41
CA PRO A 115 6.90 18.67 0.36
C PRO A 115 7.46 18.89 1.77
N VAL A 116 7.52 20.14 2.21
CA VAL A 116 7.98 20.54 3.56
C VAL A 116 6.96 21.40 4.31
N GLU A 117 5.99 21.99 3.59
CA GLU A 117 4.96 22.82 4.19
C GLU A 117 3.80 21.96 4.74
N CYS A 118 3.19 22.40 5.83
CA CYS A 118 2.11 21.64 6.48
C CYS A 118 0.98 21.25 5.54
N SER A 119 0.55 22.18 4.68
CA SER A 119 -0.57 21.99 3.76
C SER A 119 -0.25 21.12 2.55
N GLU A 120 1.01 20.85 2.27
CA GLU A 120 1.43 19.98 1.17
C GLU A 120 1.29 18.50 1.54
N CYS A 121 1.40 18.19 2.83
CA CYS A 121 1.25 16.84 3.36
C CYS A 121 -0.14 16.61 3.97
N HIS A 122 -0.63 17.55 4.78
CA HIS A 122 -1.90 17.43 5.49
C HIS A 122 -3.06 17.97 4.63
N VAL A 123 -3.88 17.05 4.13
CA VAL A 123 -5.10 17.36 3.38
C VAL A 123 -6.33 17.10 4.25
N MET A 124 -7.31 18.00 4.17
CA MET A 124 -8.59 17.90 4.90
C MET A 124 -9.57 16.94 4.23
#